data_16ec3ef599480d228add036025556ad4
#
_entry.id   16ec3ef599480d228add036025556ad4
#
_cell.length_a   1.000
_cell.length_b   1.000
_cell.length_c   1.000
_cell.angle_alpha   90.00
_cell.angle_beta   90.00
_cell.angle_gamma   90.00
#
_symmetry.space_group_name_H-M   'P 1'
#
loop_
_entity.id
_entity.type
_entity.pdbx_description
1 polymer ?
#
loop_
_entity_poly.entity_id
_entity_poly.type
_entity_poly.pdbx_seq_one_letter_code
_entity_poly.pdbx_strand_id
1 'polypeptide(L)'
;MDINQLEVLVTVARERSFSRAAGVLNRTQPAISQAIRRLEGEIGEKLFDRSSKDGTLTFAGEVLLRHAKQMLNLRNNAQAAITEMRDLRHGKVTISANEHTVFYLLPVIEEFRRQYPLIKIEVQRGVASRIPKQITAREVELGVISFSPNDDSITATAVMTDELVCVVSPTHELAGRENISIKELGKQTFVAHNAPSPYRRRVIEAFDKHKTKLNIAVELPSLEAIKLMVERGVGAALIPRLSANAEIAAGRLKALSVKDLKLERRLNIIYRRSSELSHAAKAFLKVAKEVGGKR
;
A
#
# COMPACT_ATOMS: atom_id res chain seq x y z
N MET A 1 18.69 8.57 -25.81
CA MET A 1 17.72 8.56 -24.70
C MET A 1 18.38 9.18 -23.47
N ASP A 2 17.85 10.29 -22.97
CA ASP A 2 18.35 11.00 -21.78
C ASP A 2 17.31 11.07 -20.66
N ILE A 3 17.76 11.50 -19.47
CA ILE A 3 16.93 11.58 -18.27
C ILE A 3 15.78 12.57 -18.42
N ASN A 4 16.01 13.68 -19.13
CA ASN A 4 14.95 14.68 -19.35
C ASN A 4 13.83 14.13 -20.24
N GLN A 5 14.18 13.35 -21.27
CA GLN A 5 13.21 12.69 -22.14
C GLN A 5 12.37 11.67 -21.34
N LEU A 6 13.00 10.92 -20.40
CA LEU A 6 12.29 9.99 -19.53
C LEU A 6 11.37 10.72 -18.54
N GLU A 7 11.78 11.87 -18.00
CA GLU A 7 10.91 12.70 -17.14
C GLU A 7 9.68 13.20 -17.92
N VAL A 8 9.89 13.64 -19.16
CA VAL A 8 8.80 14.08 -20.04
C VAL A 8 7.83 12.92 -20.30
N LEU A 9 8.33 11.73 -20.67
CA LEU A 9 7.51 10.53 -20.89
C LEU A 9 6.65 10.21 -19.66
N VAL A 10 7.27 10.12 -18.47
CA VAL A 10 6.57 9.79 -17.23
C VAL A 10 5.53 10.85 -16.89
N THR A 11 5.84 12.13 -17.08
CA THR A 11 4.92 13.23 -16.77
C THR A 11 3.74 13.25 -17.73
N VAL A 12 3.95 13.10 -19.05
CA VAL A 12 2.85 13.04 -20.04
C VAL A 12 1.93 11.86 -19.75
N ALA A 13 2.50 10.68 -19.44
CA ALA A 13 1.73 9.48 -19.11
C ALA A 13 0.90 9.66 -17.83
N ARG A 14 1.42 10.35 -16.81
CA ARG A 14 0.72 10.65 -15.56
C ARG A 14 -0.42 11.64 -15.76
N GLU A 15 -0.13 12.75 -16.45
CA GLU A 15 -1.10 13.85 -16.66
C GLU A 15 -2.11 13.51 -17.76
N ARG A 16 -1.86 12.49 -18.56
CA ARG A 16 -2.67 12.13 -19.75
C ARG A 16 -2.94 13.36 -20.65
N SER A 17 -1.96 14.26 -20.75
CA SER A 17 -2.09 15.51 -21.53
C SER A 17 -0.72 16.15 -21.71
N PHE A 18 -0.35 16.40 -22.96
CA PHE A 18 0.87 17.13 -23.33
C PHE A 18 0.87 18.57 -22.78
N SER A 19 -0.30 19.24 -22.79
CA SER A 19 -0.41 20.61 -22.30
C SER A 19 -0.30 20.69 -20.76
N ARG A 20 -0.94 19.75 -20.02
CA ARG A 20 -0.80 19.71 -18.56
C ARG A 20 0.62 19.32 -18.15
N ALA A 21 1.24 18.37 -18.86
CA ALA A 21 2.63 17.99 -18.62
C ALA A 21 3.58 19.17 -18.84
N ALA A 22 3.31 20.02 -19.86
CA ALA A 22 4.07 21.24 -20.09
C ALA A 22 4.00 22.21 -18.90
N GLY A 23 2.81 22.43 -18.34
CA GLY A 23 2.62 23.23 -17.13
C GLY A 23 3.38 22.68 -15.92
N VAL A 24 3.28 21.37 -15.67
CA VAL A 24 3.99 20.70 -14.56
C VAL A 24 5.51 20.79 -14.68
N LEU A 25 6.05 20.70 -15.90
CA LEU A 25 7.49 20.75 -16.15
C LEU A 25 8.02 22.19 -16.40
N ASN A 26 7.16 23.21 -16.30
CA ASN A 26 7.50 24.61 -16.62
C ASN A 26 8.12 24.73 -18.03
N ARG A 27 7.54 24.06 -19.02
CA ARG A 27 7.96 24.05 -20.43
C ARG A 27 6.79 24.37 -21.34
N THR A 28 7.07 24.67 -22.62
CA THR A 28 6.01 24.84 -23.61
C THR A 28 5.54 23.48 -24.15
N GLN A 29 4.28 23.39 -24.55
CA GLN A 29 3.74 22.15 -25.14
C GLN A 29 4.52 21.70 -26.41
N PRO A 30 4.96 22.60 -27.33
CA PRO A 30 5.83 22.21 -28.45
C PRO A 30 7.14 21.56 -27.99
N ALA A 31 7.77 22.06 -26.90
CA ALA A 31 9.00 21.49 -26.36
C ALA A 31 8.79 20.07 -25.82
N ILE A 32 7.67 19.82 -25.12
CA ILE A 32 7.28 18.48 -24.65
C ILE A 32 7.07 17.54 -25.84
N SER A 33 6.31 17.98 -26.85
CA SER A 33 6.07 17.18 -28.07
C SER A 33 7.35 16.86 -28.83
N GLN A 34 8.29 17.82 -28.90
CA GLN A 34 9.57 17.60 -29.53
C GLN A 34 10.46 16.61 -28.77
N ALA A 35 10.46 16.70 -27.43
CA ALA A 35 11.20 15.74 -26.59
C ALA A 35 10.69 14.31 -26.77
N ILE A 36 9.36 14.10 -26.82
CA ILE A 36 8.78 12.79 -27.11
C ILE A 36 9.12 12.31 -28.53
N ARG A 37 9.02 13.18 -29.55
CA ARG A 37 9.39 12.79 -30.92
C ARG A 37 10.85 12.38 -31.06
N ARG A 38 11.76 13.06 -30.35
CA ARG A 38 13.19 12.69 -30.34
C ARG A 38 13.37 11.31 -29.67
N LEU A 39 12.71 11.08 -28.55
CA LEU A 39 12.74 9.80 -27.84
C LEU A 39 12.17 8.67 -28.71
N GLU A 40 11.03 8.88 -29.38
CA GLU A 40 10.46 7.95 -30.35
C GLU A 40 11.42 7.66 -31.53
N GLY A 41 12.08 8.70 -32.02
CA GLY A 41 13.07 8.56 -33.08
C GLY A 41 14.31 7.76 -32.67
N GLU A 42 14.78 7.92 -31.43
CA GLU A 42 15.93 7.17 -30.92
C GLU A 42 15.58 5.69 -30.61
N ILE A 43 14.33 5.42 -30.21
CA ILE A 43 13.88 4.05 -29.91
C ILE A 43 13.37 3.33 -31.15
N GLY A 44 12.95 4.07 -32.20
CA GLY A 44 12.39 3.51 -33.42
C GLY A 44 10.91 3.15 -33.33
N GLU A 45 10.25 3.40 -32.18
CA GLU A 45 8.85 3.04 -31.91
C GLU A 45 8.04 4.24 -31.45
N LYS A 46 6.74 4.26 -31.76
CA LYS A 46 5.80 5.24 -31.21
C LYS A 46 5.46 4.87 -29.77
N LEU A 47 5.53 5.86 -28.89
CA LEU A 47 5.27 5.68 -27.44
C LEU A 47 3.87 6.16 -27.04
N PHE A 48 3.30 7.10 -27.84
CA PHE A 48 1.95 7.60 -27.62
C PHE A 48 1.09 7.37 -28.87
N ASP A 49 -0.17 7.00 -28.64
CA ASP A 49 -1.16 6.89 -29.69
C ASP A 49 -1.59 8.30 -30.14
N ARG A 50 -1.34 8.62 -31.41
CA ARG A 50 -1.69 9.91 -31.99
C ARG A 50 -3.17 10.06 -32.35
N SER A 51 -3.90 8.96 -32.40
CA SER A 51 -5.33 8.97 -32.67
C SER A 51 -6.12 9.47 -31.45
N SER A 52 -5.56 9.30 -30.24
CA SER A 52 -6.13 9.82 -29.00
C SER A 52 -5.49 11.18 -28.65
N LYS A 53 -6.32 12.20 -28.36
CA LYS A 53 -5.83 13.49 -27.84
C LYS A 53 -5.32 13.44 -26.40
N ASP A 54 -5.46 12.28 -25.75
CA ASP A 54 -5.37 12.11 -24.29
C ASP A 54 -4.04 11.55 -23.79
N GLY A 55 -2.98 11.59 -24.62
CA GLY A 55 -1.67 11.06 -24.19
C GLY A 55 -1.71 9.57 -23.81
N THR A 56 -2.53 8.79 -24.51
CA THR A 56 -2.62 7.32 -24.34
C THR A 56 -1.33 6.68 -24.85
N LEU A 57 -0.77 5.76 -24.04
CA LEU A 57 0.44 5.04 -24.39
C LEU A 57 0.15 3.91 -25.38
N THR A 58 1.12 3.64 -26.26
CA THR A 58 1.22 2.40 -27.02
C THR A 58 1.76 1.28 -26.14
N PHE A 59 1.77 0.04 -26.61
CA PHE A 59 2.42 -1.07 -25.90
C PHE A 59 3.92 -0.78 -25.65
N ALA A 60 4.64 -0.25 -26.64
CA ALA A 60 6.03 0.18 -26.49
C ALA A 60 6.17 1.29 -25.43
N GLY A 61 5.22 2.24 -25.42
CA GLY A 61 5.15 3.29 -24.42
C GLY A 61 4.96 2.76 -22.99
N GLU A 62 4.10 1.77 -22.79
CA GLU A 62 3.92 1.12 -21.48
C GLU A 62 5.17 0.37 -21.01
N VAL A 63 5.84 -0.34 -21.92
CA VAL A 63 7.11 -1.01 -21.62
C VAL A 63 8.15 0.01 -21.20
N LEU A 64 8.35 1.06 -21.99
CA LEU A 64 9.34 2.09 -21.68
C LEU A 64 8.99 2.86 -20.40
N LEU A 65 7.71 3.16 -20.15
CA LEU A 65 7.28 3.85 -18.93
C LEU A 65 7.71 3.11 -17.66
N ARG A 66 7.60 1.76 -17.64
CA ARG A 66 8.05 0.96 -16.50
C ARG A 66 9.55 1.13 -16.24
N HIS A 67 10.36 1.04 -17.30
CA HIS A 67 11.80 1.19 -17.19
C HIS A 67 12.22 2.64 -16.91
N ALA A 68 11.55 3.62 -17.50
CA ALA A 68 11.78 5.04 -17.24
C ALA A 68 11.60 5.39 -15.76
N LYS A 69 10.53 4.90 -15.13
CA LYS A 69 10.30 5.06 -13.69
C LYS A 69 11.43 4.46 -12.86
N GLN A 70 11.92 3.28 -13.22
CA GLN A 70 13.04 2.62 -12.52
C GLN A 70 14.34 3.43 -12.63
N MET A 71 14.66 3.93 -13.83
CA MET A 71 15.85 4.74 -14.07
C MET A 71 15.80 6.08 -13.32
N LEU A 72 14.65 6.75 -13.32
CA LEU A 72 14.45 8.00 -12.59
C LEU A 72 14.55 7.77 -11.07
N ASN A 73 13.97 6.69 -10.56
CA ASN A 73 14.09 6.34 -9.15
C ASN A 73 15.54 6.01 -8.75
N LEU A 74 16.26 5.27 -9.61
CA LEU A 74 17.66 4.96 -9.35
C LEU A 74 18.52 6.23 -9.31
N ARG A 75 18.31 7.18 -10.25
CA ARG A 75 18.99 8.49 -10.23
C ARG A 75 18.69 9.24 -8.94
N ASN A 76 17.42 9.32 -8.56
CA ASN A 76 17.01 10.05 -7.35
C ASN A 76 17.61 9.43 -6.09
N ASN A 77 17.68 8.10 -6.01
CA ASN A 77 18.30 7.39 -4.90
C ASN A 77 19.82 7.64 -4.84
N ALA A 78 20.49 7.68 -5.99
CA ALA A 78 21.92 7.99 -6.04
C ALA A 78 22.19 9.44 -5.60
N GLN A 79 21.37 10.41 -6.05
CA GLN A 79 21.47 11.80 -5.63
C GLN A 79 21.19 11.96 -4.13
N ALA A 80 20.15 11.27 -3.61
CA ALA A 80 19.84 11.27 -2.19
C ALA A 80 21.00 10.70 -1.37
N ALA A 81 21.56 9.55 -1.76
CA ALA A 81 22.68 8.93 -1.07
C ALA A 81 23.91 9.85 -0.99
N ILE A 82 24.21 10.58 -2.07
CA ILE A 82 25.32 11.55 -2.06
C ILE A 82 25.01 12.75 -1.16
N THR A 83 23.77 13.23 -1.17
CA THR A 83 23.33 14.35 -0.32
C THR A 83 23.31 13.94 1.15
N GLU A 84 22.85 12.72 1.45
CA GLU A 84 22.83 12.14 2.80
C GLU A 84 24.23 11.91 3.37
N MET A 85 25.25 11.68 2.54
CA MET A 85 26.65 11.66 2.97
C MET A 85 27.14 13.02 3.53
N ARG A 86 26.49 14.11 3.16
CA ARG A 86 26.85 15.47 3.62
C ARG A 86 26.07 15.92 4.85
N ASP A 87 24.82 15.46 5.02
CA ASP A 87 23.98 15.81 6.18
C ASP A 87 22.83 14.79 6.33
N LEU A 88 22.75 14.09 7.47
CA LEU A 88 21.60 13.25 7.89
C LEU A 88 20.26 14.04 8.02
N ARG A 89 20.23 15.26 7.53
CA ARG A 89 19.11 16.20 7.75
C ARG A 89 18.06 16.24 6.63
N HIS A 90 18.38 15.75 5.44
CA HIS A 90 17.46 15.83 4.30
C HIS A 90 17.41 14.48 3.58
N GLY A 91 16.22 13.99 3.29
CA GLY A 91 16.02 12.74 2.58
C GLY A 91 14.55 12.46 2.34
N LYS A 92 14.26 11.37 1.64
CA LYS A 92 12.91 10.90 1.39
C LYS A 92 12.89 9.39 1.58
N VAL A 93 11.86 8.87 2.25
CA VAL A 93 11.54 7.45 2.26
C VAL A 93 10.20 7.22 1.57
N THR A 94 10.18 6.31 0.60
CA THR A 94 8.96 5.95 -0.14
C THR A 94 8.53 4.55 0.27
N ILE A 95 7.30 4.44 0.75
CA ILE A 95 6.74 3.23 1.34
C ILE A 95 5.46 2.86 0.59
N SER A 96 5.31 1.61 0.20
CA SER A 96 4.05 1.09 -0.33
C SER A 96 3.31 0.31 0.75
N ALA A 97 2.05 0.66 1.01
CA ALA A 97 1.18 -0.03 1.96
C ALA A 97 -0.24 -0.12 1.41
N ASN A 98 -0.96 -1.17 1.79
CA ASN A 98 -2.38 -1.25 1.49
C ASN A 98 -3.22 -0.71 2.66
N GLU A 99 -4.51 -0.59 2.45
CA GLU A 99 -5.46 -0.10 3.44
C GLU A 99 -5.46 -0.88 4.76
N HIS A 100 -5.15 -2.18 4.71
CA HIS A 100 -5.10 -3.03 5.91
C HIS A 100 -3.77 -2.95 6.69
N THR A 101 -2.72 -2.44 6.09
CA THR A 101 -1.38 -2.37 6.69
C THR A 101 -0.94 -0.95 7.01
N VAL A 102 -1.59 0.07 6.43
CA VAL A 102 -1.24 1.48 6.67
C VAL A 102 -1.42 1.89 8.13
N PHE A 103 -2.39 1.33 8.84
CA PHE A 103 -2.62 1.63 10.25
C PHE A 103 -1.41 1.31 11.15
N TYR A 104 -0.61 0.30 10.78
CA TYR A 104 0.66 0.03 11.45
C TYR A 104 1.66 1.18 11.30
N LEU A 105 1.67 1.85 10.14
CA LEU A 105 2.61 2.92 9.86
C LEU A 105 2.33 4.19 10.67
N LEU A 106 1.10 4.44 11.12
CA LEU A 106 0.74 5.69 11.76
C LEU A 106 1.62 6.01 12.99
N PRO A 107 1.73 5.13 14.01
CA PRO A 107 2.61 5.37 15.15
C PRO A 107 4.10 5.35 14.78
N VAL A 108 4.48 4.60 13.75
CA VAL A 108 5.86 4.59 13.25
C VAL A 108 6.21 5.92 12.58
N ILE A 109 5.30 6.47 11.80
CA ILE A 109 5.45 7.78 11.15
C ILE A 109 5.55 8.88 12.20
N GLU A 110 4.69 8.85 13.22
CA GLU A 110 4.72 9.81 14.33
C GLU A 110 6.08 9.82 15.03
N GLU A 111 6.56 8.64 15.45
CA GLU A 111 7.85 8.52 16.12
C GLU A 111 9.02 8.87 15.19
N PHE A 112 8.97 8.45 13.94
CA PHE A 112 9.98 8.79 12.95
C PHE A 112 10.05 10.31 12.70
N ARG A 113 8.91 10.99 12.59
CA ARG A 113 8.84 12.45 12.42
C ARG A 113 9.39 13.20 13.62
N ARG A 114 9.23 12.64 14.83
CA ARG A 114 9.79 13.20 16.05
C ARG A 114 11.31 13.13 16.05
N GLN A 115 11.91 12.03 15.57
CA GLN A 115 13.36 11.81 15.51
C GLN A 115 14.02 12.48 14.30
N TYR A 116 13.33 12.48 13.14
CA TYR A 116 13.85 12.93 11.84
C TYR A 116 12.88 13.94 11.17
N PRO A 117 12.72 15.14 11.72
CA PRO A 117 11.70 16.11 11.29
C PRO A 117 11.86 16.61 9.85
N LEU A 118 13.06 16.55 9.29
CA LEU A 118 13.37 17.05 7.95
C LEU A 118 13.29 15.98 6.85
N ILE A 119 13.13 14.69 7.21
CA ILE A 119 12.98 13.61 6.22
C ILE A 119 11.53 13.54 5.75
N LYS A 120 11.34 13.58 4.43
CA LYS A 120 10.02 13.42 3.82
C LYS A 120 9.60 11.96 3.82
N ILE A 121 8.41 11.66 4.32
CA ILE A 121 7.79 10.34 4.19
C ILE A 121 6.71 10.41 3.11
N GLU A 122 6.75 9.47 2.18
CA GLU A 122 5.70 9.29 1.18
C GLU A 122 5.17 7.86 1.24
N VAL A 123 3.90 7.73 1.64
CA VAL A 123 3.20 6.44 1.64
C VAL A 123 2.32 6.37 0.40
N GLN A 124 2.58 5.40 -0.45
CA GLN A 124 1.81 5.15 -1.66
C GLN A 124 0.82 4.01 -1.43
N ARG A 125 -0.40 4.16 -1.98
CA ARG A 125 -1.39 3.09 -1.93
C ARG A 125 -0.95 1.93 -2.83
N GLY A 126 -0.71 0.77 -2.22
CA GLY A 126 -0.33 -0.46 -2.90
C GLY A 126 -1.43 -1.53 -2.87
N VAL A 127 -1.48 -2.36 -3.91
CA VAL A 127 -2.23 -3.62 -3.86
C VAL A 127 -1.30 -4.68 -3.25
N ALA A 128 -1.71 -5.37 -2.20
CA ALA A 128 -0.87 -6.27 -1.41
C ALA A 128 -0.05 -7.25 -2.27
N SER A 129 -0.66 -7.89 -3.27
CA SER A 129 0.01 -8.83 -4.18
C SER A 129 1.01 -8.17 -5.14
N ARG A 130 0.93 -6.85 -5.34
CA ARG A 130 1.81 -6.08 -6.25
C ARG A 130 2.96 -5.38 -5.52
N ILE A 131 2.88 -5.19 -4.20
CA ILE A 131 3.93 -4.53 -3.41
C ILE A 131 5.29 -5.21 -3.58
N PRO A 132 5.43 -6.56 -3.55
CA PRO A 132 6.71 -7.21 -3.81
C PRO A 132 7.31 -6.83 -5.18
N LYS A 133 6.49 -6.76 -6.23
CA LYS A 133 6.92 -6.34 -7.56
C LYS A 133 7.36 -4.87 -7.60
N GLN A 134 6.71 -3.97 -6.85
CA GLN A 134 7.13 -2.57 -6.74
C GLN A 134 8.52 -2.46 -6.08
N ILE A 135 8.82 -3.29 -5.07
CA ILE A 135 10.12 -3.37 -4.43
C ILE A 135 11.20 -3.84 -5.42
N THR A 136 10.96 -4.95 -6.13
CA THR A 136 11.93 -5.47 -7.12
C THR A 136 12.13 -4.54 -8.30
N ALA A 137 11.08 -3.82 -8.71
CA ALA A 137 11.11 -2.80 -9.74
C ALA A 137 11.69 -1.44 -9.28
N ARG A 138 12.10 -1.30 -8.01
CA ARG A 138 12.60 -0.04 -7.41
C ARG A 138 11.62 1.13 -7.52
N GLU A 139 10.32 0.87 -7.59
CA GLU A 139 9.31 1.93 -7.57
C GLU A 139 9.17 2.54 -6.17
N VAL A 140 9.41 1.71 -5.13
CA VAL A 140 9.44 2.11 -3.71
C VAL A 140 10.61 1.43 -3.00
N GLU A 141 11.09 2.00 -1.91
CA GLU A 141 12.17 1.41 -1.12
C GLU A 141 11.67 0.39 -0.10
N LEU A 142 10.55 0.67 0.54
CA LEU A 142 9.95 -0.17 1.56
C LEU A 142 8.51 -0.54 1.18
N GLY A 143 8.09 -1.72 1.60
CA GLY A 143 6.71 -2.14 1.47
C GLY A 143 6.21 -2.74 2.78
N VAL A 144 4.92 -2.56 3.10
CA VAL A 144 4.30 -3.21 4.27
C VAL A 144 3.26 -4.22 3.80
N ILE A 145 3.49 -5.47 4.15
CA ILE A 145 2.62 -6.59 3.78
C ILE A 145 2.34 -7.49 4.99
N SER A 146 1.28 -8.28 4.91
CA SER A 146 0.87 -9.20 5.99
C SER A 146 1.08 -10.68 5.64
N PHE A 147 1.97 -10.97 4.71
CA PHE A 147 2.34 -12.33 4.30
C PHE A 147 3.85 -12.37 4.01
N SER A 148 4.42 -13.55 3.88
CA SER A 148 5.80 -13.71 3.43
C SER A 148 5.83 -13.78 1.91
N PRO A 149 6.60 -12.90 1.23
CA PRO A 149 6.78 -13.01 -0.21
C PRO A 149 7.59 -14.26 -0.54
N ASN A 150 7.21 -14.97 -1.59
CA ASN A 150 7.98 -16.09 -2.11
C ASN A 150 8.93 -15.57 -3.21
N ASP A 151 9.92 -14.77 -2.81
CA ASP A 151 10.89 -14.12 -3.70
C ASP A 151 12.19 -13.89 -2.94
N ASP A 152 13.24 -14.62 -3.33
CA ASP A 152 14.56 -14.58 -2.68
C ASP A 152 15.28 -13.23 -2.84
N SER A 153 14.85 -12.38 -3.78
CA SER A 153 15.38 -11.04 -3.96
C SER A 153 14.86 -10.04 -2.92
N ILE A 154 13.89 -10.45 -2.10
CA ILE A 154 13.24 -9.62 -1.08
C ILE A 154 13.65 -10.07 0.32
N THR A 155 14.00 -9.11 1.16
CA THR A 155 14.12 -9.31 2.60
C THR A 155 12.82 -8.89 3.28
N ALA A 156 12.27 -9.77 4.11
CA ALA A 156 11.11 -9.48 4.93
C ALA A 156 11.52 -9.42 6.40
N THR A 157 11.23 -8.31 7.05
CA THR A 157 11.46 -8.10 8.48
C THR A 157 10.12 -8.05 9.18
N ALA A 158 9.85 -9.02 10.06
CA ALA A 158 8.67 -9.00 10.91
C ALA A 158 8.74 -7.82 11.88
N VAL A 159 7.67 -7.04 11.96
CA VAL A 159 7.62 -5.82 12.79
C VAL A 159 6.47 -5.83 13.80
N MET A 160 5.42 -6.60 13.52
CA MET A 160 4.26 -6.69 14.40
C MET A 160 3.44 -7.94 14.08
N THR A 161 2.74 -8.45 15.07
CA THR A 161 1.66 -9.41 14.89
C THR A 161 0.32 -8.73 15.17
N ASP A 162 -0.64 -8.93 14.28
CA ASP A 162 -2.02 -8.45 14.36
C ASP A 162 -2.97 -9.64 14.19
N GLU A 163 -4.22 -9.50 14.50
CA GLU A 163 -5.23 -10.55 14.37
C GLU A 163 -6.50 -10.05 13.65
N LEU A 164 -7.25 -10.97 13.07
CA LEU A 164 -8.60 -10.68 12.62
C LEU A 164 -9.56 -10.83 13.77
N VAL A 165 -10.41 -9.82 13.96
CA VAL A 165 -11.49 -9.83 14.94
C VAL A 165 -12.84 -9.62 14.25
N CYS A 166 -13.88 -10.15 14.86
CA CYS A 166 -15.24 -9.79 14.50
C CYS A 166 -15.60 -8.46 15.20
N VAL A 167 -16.00 -7.46 14.44
CA VAL A 167 -16.50 -6.20 15.01
C VAL A 167 -18.00 -6.06 14.79
N VAL A 168 -18.66 -5.52 15.78
CA VAL A 168 -20.11 -5.28 15.79
C VAL A 168 -20.41 -3.92 16.44
N SER A 169 -21.60 -3.38 16.16
CA SER A 169 -22.13 -2.22 16.90
C SER A 169 -22.27 -2.51 18.39
N PRO A 170 -22.13 -1.50 19.28
CA PRO A 170 -22.40 -1.67 20.71
C PRO A 170 -23.82 -2.13 21.05
N THR A 171 -24.78 -1.88 20.16
CA THR A 171 -26.19 -2.30 20.31
C THR A 171 -26.51 -3.66 19.69
N HIS A 172 -25.52 -4.31 19.07
CA HIS A 172 -25.70 -5.62 18.45
C HIS A 172 -25.91 -6.71 19.49
N GLU A 173 -26.73 -7.73 19.19
CA GLU A 173 -27.02 -8.85 20.12
C GLU A 173 -25.76 -9.58 20.63
N LEU A 174 -24.67 -9.54 19.89
CA LEU A 174 -23.39 -10.15 20.25
C LEU A 174 -22.47 -9.21 21.04
N ALA A 175 -22.81 -7.94 21.24
CA ALA A 175 -21.90 -6.93 21.79
C ALA A 175 -21.43 -7.23 23.22
N GLY A 176 -22.19 -8.01 23.96
CA GLY A 176 -21.85 -8.47 25.33
C GLY A 176 -20.96 -9.73 25.38
N ARG A 177 -20.58 -10.27 24.23
CA ARG A 177 -19.76 -11.49 24.11
C ARG A 177 -18.29 -11.15 23.91
N GLU A 178 -17.42 -11.92 24.55
CA GLU A 178 -15.96 -11.81 24.27
C GLU A 178 -15.52 -12.73 23.13
N ASN A 179 -16.21 -13.87 23.02
CA ASN A 179 -15.86 -14.92 22.07
C ASN A 179 -17.10 -15.42 21.34
N ILE A 180 -16.93 -15.77 20.09
CA ILE A 180 -17.97 -16.31 19.22
C ILE A 180 -17.42 -17.45 18.36
N SER A 181 -18.26 -18.44 18.04
CA SER A 181 -17.95 -19.52 17.10
C SER A 181 -18.30 -19.14 15.67
N ILE A 182 -17.71 -19.82 14.68
CA ILE A 182 -18.08 -19.67 13.26
C ILE A 182 -19.56 -20.01 13.02
N LYS A 183 -20.10 -21.01 13.75
CA LYS A 183 -21.51 -21.38 13.62
C LYS A 183 -22.46 -20.27 14.06
N GLU A 184 -22.12 -19.55 15.12
CA GLU A 184 -22.90 -18.38 15.58
C GLU A 184 -22.75 -17.22 14.59
N LEU A 185 -21.53 -16.98 14.08
CA LEU A 185 -21.27 -15.98 13.04
C LEU A 185 -22.07 -16.24 11.76
N GLY A 186 -22.26 -17.50 11.38
CA GLY A 186 -23.04 -17.86 10.20
C GLY A 186 -24.51 -17.42 10.24
N LYS A 187 -25.01 -17.06 11.42
CA LYS A 187 -26.36 -16.49 11.59
C LYS A 187 -26.40 -14.97 11.37
N GLN A 188 -25.24 -14.35 11.25
CA GLN A 188 -25.09 -12.91 11.16
C GLN A 188 -24.98 -12.46 9.72
N THR A 189 -25.36 -11.22 9.49
CA THR A 189 -25.14 -10.51 8.22
C THR A 189 -23.77 -9.84 8.25
N PHE A 190 -23.00 -9.96 7.16
CA PHE A 190 -21.67 -9.39 7.07
C PHE A 190 -21.59 -8.20 6.11
N VAL A 191 -20.83 -7.20 6.55
CA VAL A 191 -20.27 -6.15 5.69
C VAL A 191 -18.80 -6.52 5.43
N ALA A 192 -18.41 -6.69 4.18
CA ALA A 192 -17.10 -7.19 3.82
C ALA A 192 -16.35 -6.24 2.87
N HIS A 193 -15.02 -6.37 2.82
CA HIS A 193 -14.21 -5.68 1.83
C HIS A 193 -14.28 -6.42 0.48
N ASN A 194 -14.47 -5.69 -0.63
CA ASN A 194 -14.61 -6.28 -1.96
C ASN A 194 -13.28 -6.72 -2.60
N ALA A 195 -12.12 -6.29 -2.05
CA ALA A 195 -10.82 -6.68 -2.60
C ALA A 195 -10.45 -8.12 -2.25
N PRO A 196 -9.92 -8.89 -3.20
CA PRO A 196 -9.35 -10.20 -2.94
C PRO A 196 -8.17 -10.11 -1.95
N SER A 197 -8.14 -10.99 -0.96
CA SER A 197 -7.01 -11.08 -0.04
C SER A 197 -6.78 -12.53 0.40
N PRO A 198 -5.55 -12.91 0.77
CA PRO A 198 -5.28 -14.22 1.33
C PRO A 198 -6.11 -14.52 2.59
N TYR A 199 -6.40 -13.51 3.40
CA TYR A 199 -7.21 -13.65 4.62
C TYR A 199 -8.68 -13.89 4.31
N ARG A 200 -9.25 -13.20 3.31
CA ARG A 200 -10.63 -13.48 2.87
C ARG A 200 -10.78 -14.95 2.45
N ARG A 201 -9.82 -15.49 1.72
CA ARG A 201 -9.82 -16.90 1.33
C ARG A 201 -9.82 -17.81 2.57
N ARG A 202 -8.92 -17.56 3.53
CA ARG A 202 -8.85 -18.34 4.78
C ARG A 202 -10.13 -18.23 5.62
N VAL A 203 -10.79 -17.08 5.63
CA VAL A 203 -12.11 -16.91 6.28
C VAL A 203 -13.14 -17.81 5.58
N ILE A 204 -13.24 -17.76 4.25
CA ILE A 204 -14.18 -18.58 3.47
C ILE A 204 -13.91 -20.07 3.74
N GLU A 205 -12.65 -20.52 3.63
CA GLU A 205 -12.24 -21.91 3.90
C GLU A 205 -12.61 -22.35 5.35
N ALA A 206 -12.47 -21.46 6.33
CA ALA A 206 -12.87 -21.77 7.72
C ALA A 206 -14.39 -21.94 7.85
N PHE A 207 -15.18 -21.08 7.23
CA PHE A 207 -16.64 -21.21 7.21
C PHE A 207 -17.08 -22.51 6.51
N ASP A 208 -16.47 -22.83 5.37
CA ASP A 208 -16.76 -24.06 4.62
C ASP A 208 -16.41 -25.31 5.43
N LYS A 209 -15.25 -25.32 6.11
CA LYS A 209 -14.85 -26.41 7.02
C LYS A 209 -15.88 -26.66 8.13
N HIS A 210 -16.52 -25.60 8.61
CA HIS A 210 -17.58 -25.71 9.63
C HIS A 210 -18.98 -25.90 9.04
N LYS A 211 -19.07 -26.11 7.70
CA LYS A 211 -20.36 -26.24 6.97
C LYS A 211 -21.31 -25.09 7.29
N THR A 212 -20.77 -23.87 7.38
CA THR A 212 -21.48 -22.67 7.77
C THR A 212 -21.44 -21.66 6.62
N LYS A 213 -22.57 -21.07 6.28
CA LYS A 213 -22.63 -20.07 5.21
C LYS A 213 -22.11 -18.73 5.73
N LEU A 214 -21.23 -18.08 4.96
CA LEU A 214 -20.82 -16.69 5.18
C LEU A 214 -21.80 -15.77 4.44
N ASN A 215 -22.70 -15.13 5.16
CA ASN A 215 -23.75 -14.27 4.58
C ASN A 215 -23.24 -12.84 4.40
N ILE A 216 -22.59 -12.55 3.29
CA ILE A 216 -22.13 -11.21 2.93
C ILE A 216 -23.28 -10.47 2.23
N ALA A 217 -23.88 -9.49 2.89
CA ALA A 217 -24.95 -8.67 2.33
C ALA A 217 -24.45 -7.38 1.68
N VAL A 218 -23.30 -6.86 2.14
CA VAL A 218 -22.73 -5.61 1.63
C VAL A 218 -21.24 -5.78 1.40
N GLU A 219 -20.76 -5.37 0.22
CA GLU A 219 -19.35 -5.34 -0.11
C GLU A 219 -18.91 -3.90 -0.40
N LEU A 220 -17.88 -3.41 0.29
CA LEU A 220 -17.39 -2.05 0.18
C LEU A 220 -15.89 -2.01 -0.13
N PRO A 221 -15.40 -0.96 -0.81
CA PRO A 221 -13.99 -0.83 -1.18
C PRO A 221 -13.12 -0.19 -0.09
N SER A 222 -13.67 0.14 1.08
CA SER A 222 -12.98 0.90 2.13
C SER A 222 -13.27 0.32 3.51
N LEU A 223 -12.21 0.13 4.32
CA LEU A 223 -12.32 -0.26 5.73
C LEU A 223 -13.07 0.78 6.55
N GLU A 224 -12.88 2.07 6.28
CA GLU A 224 -13.63 3.13 6.97
C GLU A 224 -15.13 3.02 6.69
N ALA A 225 -15.52 2.82 5.43
CA ALA A 225 -16.93 2.62 5.09
C ALA A 225 -17.52 1.36 5.75
N ILE A 226 -16.74 0.27 5.84
CA ILE A 226 -17.15 -0.96 6.54
C ILE A 226 -17.38 -0.67 8.02
N LYS A 227 -16.43 -0.01 8.71
CA LYS A 227 -16.55 0.33 10.13
C LYS A 227 -17.80 1.19 10.40
N LEU A 228 -18.02 2.22 9.59
CA LEU A 228 -19.19 3.08 9.69
C LEU A 228 -20.52 2.34 9.49
N MET A 229 -20.57 1.38 8.54
CA MET A 229 -21.77 0.55 8.36
C MET A 229 -22.02 -0.37 9.56
N VAL A 230 -20.96 -0.94 10.14
CA VAL A 230 -21.05 -1.75 11.36
C VAL A 230 -21.49 -0.89 12.57
N GLU A 231 -20.93 0.32 12.73
CA GLU A 231 -21.37 1.27 13.77
C GLU A 231 -22.87 1.57 13.68
N ARG A 232 -23.41 1.67 12.46
CA ARG A 232 -24.83 1.89 12.19
C ARG A 232 -25.72 0.64 12.37
N GLY A 233 -25.14 -0.50 12.80
CA GLY A 233 -25.88 -1.72 13.06
C GLY A 233 -26.29 -2.54 11.82
N VAL A 234 -25.70 -2.29 10.65
CA VAL A 234 -26.02 -3.01 9.42
C VAL A 234 -25.59 -4.49 9.46
N GLY A 235 -24.65 -4.85 10.33
CA GLY A 235 -24.17 -6.22 10.51
C GLY A 235 -22.82 -6.29 11.19
N ALA A 236 -22.13 -7.41 11.02
CA ALA A 236 -20.80 -7.67 11.54
C ALA A 236 -19.74 -7.55 10.45
N ALA A 237 -18.48 -7.32 10.83
CA ALA A 237 -17.36 -7.41 9.90
C ALA A 237 -16.18 -8.17 10.52
N LEU A 238 -15.43 -8.89 9.68
CA LEU A 238 -14.15 -9.51 10.05
C LEU A 238 -13.01 -8.62 9.49
N ILE A 239 -12.37 -7.88 10.38
CA ILE A 239 -11.33 -6.91 10.00
C ILE A 239 -10.10 -7.04 10.91
N PRO A 240 -8.94 -6.50 10.48
CA PRO A 240 -7.77 -6.42 11.34
C PRO A 240 -8.07 -5.59 12.60
N ARG A 241 -7.72 -6.12 13.77
CA ARG A 241 -7.92 -5.42 15.07
C ARG A 241 -7.26 -4.03 15.04
N LEU A 242 -6.06 -3.97 14.49
CA LEU A 242 -5.30 -2.72 14.37
C LEU A 242 -6.06 -1.60 13.64
N SER A 243 -6.90 -1.96 12.66
CA SER A 243 -7.70 -0.98 11.90
C SER A 243 -8.92 -0.46 12.65
N ALA A 244 -9.32 -1.11 13.74
CA ALA A 244 -10.50 -0.78 14.54
C ALA A 244 -10.17 -0.30 15.97
N ASN A 245 -8.89 -0.21 16.34
CA ASN A 245 -8.48 0.12 17.70
C ASN A 245 -9.06 1.45 18.19
N ALA A 246 -9.13 2.47 17.35
CA ALA A 246 -9.66 3.78 17.71
C ALA A 246 -11.16 3.72 18.01
N GLU A 247 -11.94 3.00 17.20
CA GLU A 247 -13.38 2.84 17.37
C GLU A 247 -13.69 1.95 18.58
N ILE A 248 -12.90 0.91 18.82
CA ILE A 248 -13.02 0.04 19.98
C ILE A 248 -12.74 0.82 21.26
N ALA A 249 -11.65 1.59 21.30
CA ALA A 249 -11.30 2.43 22.45
C ALA A 249 -12.34 3.51 22.72
N ALA A 250 -12.94 4.08 21.67
CA ALA A 250 -14.02 5.06 21.77
C ALA A 250 -15.40 4.42 22.08
N GLY A 251 -15.50 3.11 22.17
CA GLY A 251 -16.76 2.39 22.44
C GLY A 251 -17.76 2.39 21.27
N ARG A 252 -17.35 2.85 20.08
CA ARG A 252 -18.20 2.85 18.86
C ARG A 252 -18.33 1.49 18.21
N LEU A 253 -17.33 0.61 18.43
CA LEU A 253 -17.36 -0.79 18.01
C LEU A 253 -17.03 -1.70 19.20
N LYS A 254 -17.56 -2.91 19.16
CA LYS A 254 -17.16 -4.01 20.04
C LYS A 254 -16.43 -5.07 19.22
N ALA A 255 -15.30 -5.53 19.75
CA ALA A 255 -14.51 -6.59 19.11
C ALA A 255 -14.71 -7.91 19.85
N LEU A 256 -14.97 -8.96 19.07
CA LEU A 256 -15.12 -10.32 19.56
C LEU A 256 -14.05 -11.21 18.92
N SER A 257 -13.45 -12.08 19.75
CA SER A 257 -12.56 -13.12 19.23
C SER A 257 -13.37 -14.27 18.64
N VAL A 258 -12.92 -14.79 17.49
CA VAL A 258 -13.56 -15.94 16.84
C VAL A 258 -12.80 -17.20 17.19
N LYS A 259 -13.36 -18.09 18.02
CA LYS A 259 -12.69 -19.28 18.58
C LYS A 259 -12.08 -20.18 17.53
N ASP A 260 -12.81 -20.37 16.42
CA ASP A 260 -12.44 -21.29 15.34
C ASP A 260 -11.67 -20.61 14.20
N LEU A 261 -11.33 -19.32 14.35
CA LEU A 261 -10.71 -18.48 13.33
C LEU A 261 -9.52 -17.71 13.91
N LYS A 262 -8.53 -18.43 14.43
CA LYS A 262 -7.27 -17.80 14.85
C LYS A 262 -6.43 -17.45 13.62
N LEU A 263 -6.65 -16.26 13.08
CA LEU A 263 -5.90 -15.74 11.93
C LEU A 263 -4.94 -14.65 12.40
N GLU A 264 -3.78 -15.10 12.92
CA GLU A 264 -2.66 -14.19 13.12
C GLU A 264 -2.14 -13.64 11.81
N ARG A 265 -1.86 -12.35 11.81
CA ARG A 265 -1.33 -11.59 10.68
C ARG A 265 0.03 -11.04 11.08
N ARG A 266 1.08 -11.66 10.61
CA ARG A 266 2.44 -11.15 10.79
C ARG A 266 2.68 -10.02 9.79
N LEU A 267 2.79 -8.79 10.28
CA LEU A 267 3.15 -7.64 9.47
C LEU A 267 4.66 -7.61 9.24
N ASN A 268 5.04 -7.48 7.98
CA ASN A 268 6.43 -7.43 7.57
C ASN A 268 6.71 -6.12 6.83
N ILE A 269 7.82 -5.49 7.13
CA ILE A 269 8.41 -4.52 6.24
C ILE A 269 9.32 -5.29 5.28
N ILE A 270 9.06 -5.11 4.00
CA ILE A 270 9.84 -5.74 2.93
C ILE A 270 10.67 -4.71 2.17
N TYR A 271 11.84 -5.14 1.75
CA TYR A 271 12.75 -4.35 0.93
C TYR A 271 13.64 -5.27 0.09
N ARG A 272 14.30 -4.72 -0.92
CA ARG A 272 15.16 -5.50 -1.82
C ARG A 272 16.43 -5.95 -1.11
N ARG A 273 16.76 -7.25 -1.17
CA ARG A 273 17.93 -7.84 -0.50
C ARG A 273 19.26 -7.30 -1.04
N SER A 274 19.37 -7.13 -2.36
CA SER A 274 20.61 -6.77 -3.06
C SER A 274 20.84 -5.27 -3.22
N SER A 275 19.99 -4.39 -2.64
CA SER A 275 20.20 -2.95 -2.71
C SER A 275 20.52 -2.38 -1.33
N GLU A 276 21.48 -1.47 -1.28
CA GLU A 276 21.61 -0.63 -0.11
C GLU A 276 20.36 0.24 0.02
N LEU A 277 19.72 0.17 1.19
CA LEU A 277 18.69 1.11 1.56
C LEU A 277 19.30 2.49 1.77
N SER A 278 18.58 3.55 1.43
CA SER A 278 18.95 4.91 1.82
C SER A 278 19.05 5.02 3.34
N HIS A 279 19.81 6.01 3.83
CA HIS A 279 19.90 6.27 5.27
C HIS A 279 18.52 6.52 5.88
N ALA A 280 17.64 7.24 5.17
CA ALA A 280 16.26 7.48 5.57
C ALA A 280 15.46 6.18 5.72
N ALA A 281 15.58 5.23 4.77
CA ALA A 281 14.90 3.95 4.83
C ALA A 281 15.47 3.03 5.93
N LYS A 282 16.81 3.05 6.15
CA LYS A 282 17.46 2.34 7.27
C LYS A 282 16.98 2.86 8.62
N ALA A 283 16.93 4.20 8.78
CA ALA A 283 16.43 4.84 9.99
C ALA A 283 14.94 4.52 10.21
N PHE A 284 14.11 4.57 9.15
CA PHE A 284 12.69 4.22 9.24
C PHE A 284 12.49 2.76 9.67
N LEU A 285 13.25 1.83 9.10
CA LEU A 285 13.19 0.41 9.48
C LEU A 285 13.58 0.18 10.95
N LYS A 286 14.56 0.92 11.46
CA LYS A 286 14.96 0.87 12.87
C LYS A 286 13.81 1.32 13.76
N VAL A 287 13.23 2.49 13.52
CA VAL A 287 12.09 3.03 14.28
C VAL A 287 10.90 2.08 14.21
N ALA A 288 10.61 1.51 13.03
CA ALA A 288 9.52 0.55 12.87
C ALA A 288 9.67 -0.70 13.75
N LYS A 289 10.90 -1.23 13.89
CA LYS A 289 11.17 -2.35 14.79
C LYS A 289 11.00 -1.97 16.27
N GLU A 290 11.46 -0.78 16.65
CA GLU A 290 11.35 -0.27 18.03
C GLU A 290 9.88 -0.06 18.45
N VAL A 291 9.07 0.50 17.57
CA VAL A 291 7.62 0.72 17.81
C VAL A 291 6.87 -0.60 17.82
N GLY A 292 7.20 -1.53 16.90
CA GLY A 292 6.57 -2.84 16.82
C GLY A 292 6.88 -3.75 18.01
N GLY A 293 8.10 -3.66 18.57
CA GLY A 293 8.53 -4.46 19.71
C GLY A 293 7.98 -4.01 21.07
N LYS A 294 7.36 -2.83 21.15
CA LYS A 294 6.75 -2.26 22.36
C LYS A 294 5.25 -2.62 22.53
N ARG A 295 4.66 -3.30 21.58
CA ARG A 295 3.25 -3.70 21.52
C ARG A 295 3.12 -5.21 21.48
#